data_ed5da6a4ceba4eb6940ddac2797b9c82
#
_entry.id   ed5da6a4ceba4eb6940ddac2797b9c82
#
_cell.length_a   1.000
_cell.length_b   1.000
_cell.length_c   1.000
_cell.angle_alpha   90.00
_cell.angle_beta   90.00
_cell.angle_gamma   90.00
#
_symmetry.space_group_name_H-M   'P 1'
#
loop_
_entity.id
_entity.type
_entity.pdbx_description
1 polymer ?
#
loop_
_entity_poly.entity_id
_entity_poly.type
_entity_poly.pdbx_seq_one_letter_code
_entity_poly.pdbx_strand_id
1 'polypeptide(L)'
;MNSNNKLNCSLTGDTYLIKEMFLFKEMNNFLICEVNAKVSDKGVWCNPLRCDIEKAIKEKVFDKLLNKKLKIPSFFMESIENNLRVKILSLVGLSKKAGLLKIGYDKLIIGLKNKSIDVVLIAKEDTKLKGFILKKESENKVLFNKDFSKAEIGKAIGYEKVLCVALLKSNLSQSLNQSLYKLNKFQIIK
;
A
#
# COMPACT_ATOMS: atom_id res chain seq x y z
N MET A 1 1.53 17.57 -12.48
CA MET A 1 1.54 16.27 -13.19
C MET A 1 0.19 15.61 -12.96
N ASN A 2 -0.57 15.34 -14.01
CA ASN A 2 -1.93 14.79 -13.92
C ASN A 2 -1.94 13.43 -13.20
N SER A 3 -2.50 13.40 -12.00
CA SER A 3 -2.61 12.23 -11.12
C SER A 3 -3.61 11.15 -11.63
N ASN A 4 -4.18 11.34 -12.82
CA ASN A 4 -5.26 10.51 -13.37
C ASN A 4 -4.86 9.69 -14.61
N ASN A 5 -3.57 9.45 -14.82
CA ASN A 5 -3.14 8.61 -15.94
C ASN A 5 -3.64 7.18 -15.70
N LYS A 6 -4.44 6.69 -16.66
CA LYS A 6 -4.95 5.33 -16.69
C LYS A 6 -4.10 4.50 -17.65
N LEU A 7 -3.97 3.22 -17.38
CA LEU A 7 -3.30 2.25 -18.23
C LEU A 7 -4.05 0.91 -18.18
N ASN A 8 -3.99 0.16 -19.26
CA ASN A 8 -4.56 -1.19 -19.28
C ASN A 8 -3.61 -2.16 -18.59
N CYS A 9 -4.18 -3.00 -17.74
CA CYS A 9 -3.46 -4.10 -17.12
C CYS A 9 -3.00 -5.10 -18.19
N SER A 10 -1.71 -5.38 -18.22
CA SER A 10 -1.15 -6.32 -19.20
C SER A 10 -1.59 -7.77 -18.99
N LEU A 11 -2.19 -8.11 -17.84
CA LEU A 11 -2.69 -9.45 -17.54
C LEU A 11 -4.17 -9.64 -17.84
N THR A 12 -5.00 -8.62 -17.57
CA THR A 12 -6.46 -8.74 -17.68
C THR A 12 -7.08 -7.87 -18.79
N GLY A 13 -6.35 -6.89 -19.29
CA GLY A 13 -6.86 -5.89 -20.23
C GLY A 13 -7.67 -4.76 -19.60
N ASP A 14 -8.06 -4.88 -18.34
CA ASP A 14 -8.84 -3.87 -17.63
C ASP A 14 -8.05 -2.59 -17.39
N THR A 15 -8.74 -1.46 -17.31
CA THR A 15 -8.13 -0.15 -17.12
C THR A 15 -8.05 0.25 -15.66
N TYR A 16 -6.86 0.59 -15.20
CA TYR A 16 -6.58 1.05 -13.82
C TYR A 16 -5.86 2.39 -13.81
N LEU A 17 -5.89 3.08 -12.68
CA LEU A 17 -4.99 4.20 -12.44
C LEU A 17 -3.56 3.67 -12.25
N ILE A 18 -2.58 4.22 -12.94
CA ILE A 18 -1.17 3.75 -12.88
C ILE A 18 -0.66 3.71 -11.43
N LYS A 19 -1.01 4.68 -10.61
CA LYS A 19 -0.65 4.73 -9.18
C LYS A 19 -1.17 3.55 -8.34
N GLU A 20 -2.18 2.84 -8.84
CA GLU A 20 -2.80 1.66 -8.21
C GLU A 20 -2.23 0.35 -8.73
N MET A 21 -1.36 0.39 -9.74
CA MET A 21 -0.79 -0.79 -10.38
C MET A 21 0.60 -1.12 -9.84
N PHE A 22 1.03 -2.36 -10.09
CA PHE A 22 2.42 -2.78 -9.97
C PHE A 22 3.10 -2.71 -11.32
N LEU A 23 4.40 -2.43 -11.30
CA LEU A 23 5.27 -2.53 -12.45
C LEU A 23 6.19 -3.73 -12.29
N PHE A 24 6.19 -4.62 -13.26
CA PHE A 24 7.10 -5.75 -13.33
C PHE A 24 8.18 -5.50 -14.39
N LYS A 25 9.42 -5.82 -14.03
CA LYS A 25 10.60 -5.65 -14.88
C LYS A 25 11.48 -6.90 -14.82
N GLU A 26 12.32 -7.05 -15.80
CA GLU A 26 13.44 -7.99 -15.75
C GLU A 26 14.68 -7.29 -15.21
N MET A 27 15.39 -7.95 -14.30
CA MET A 27 16.71 -7.55 -13.85
C MET A 27 17.58 -8.79 -13.60
N ASN A 28 18.70 -8.93 -14.32
CA ASN A 28 19.62 -10.06 -14.22
C ASN A 28 18.93 -11.44 -14.38
N ASN A 29 18.00 -11.54 -15.31
CA ASN A 29 17.13 -12.70 -15.57
C ASN A 29 16.12 -13.02 -14.45
N PHE A 30 15.96 -12.14 -13.45
CA PHE A 30 14.91 -12.27 -12.44
C PHE A 30 13.73 -11.36 -12.75
N LEU A 31 12.53 -11.87 -12.45
CA LEU A 31 11.35 -11.01 -12.38
C LEU A 31 11.42 -10.19 -11.10
N ILE A 32 11.27 -8.88 -11.22
CA ILE A 32 11.18 -7.98 -10.07
C ILE A 32 9.87 -7.18 -10.12
N CYS A 33 9.31 -6.89 -8.95
CA CYS A 33 8.14 -6.03 -8.79
C CYS A 33 8.57 -4.69 -8.19
N GLU A 34 8.38 -3.61 -8.97
CA GLU A 34 8.67 -2.24 -8.55
C GLU A 34 7.43 -1.61 -7.92
N VAL A 35 7.33 -1.67 -6.58
CA VAL A 35 6.19 -1.10 -5.85
C VAL A 35 6.17 0.42 -5.83
N ASN A 36 7.33 1.06 -6.17
CA ASN A 36 7.54 2.51 -6.18
C ASN A 36 7.62 3.08 -7.61
N ALA A 37 7.15 2.34 -8.61
CA ALA A 37 7.27 2.74 -10.00
C ALA A 37 6.65 4.12 -10.29
N LYS A 38 7.34 4.87 -11.15
CA LYS A 38 6.86 6.14 -11.70
C LYS A 38 6.15 5.89 -13.02
N VAL A 39 5.26 6.80 -13.39
CA VAL A 39 4.51 6.74 -14.66
C VAL A 39 5.43 6.62 -15.90
N SER A 40 6.62 7.20 -15.81
CA SER A 40 7.64 7.16 -16.87
C SER A 40 8.40 5.83 -16.98
N ASP A 41 8.26 4.95 -15.99
CA ASP A 41 9.03 3.71 -15.94
C ASP A 41 8.49 2.69 -16.94
N LYS A 42 9.42 2.04 -17.66
CA LYS A 42 9.08 1.02 -18.68
C LYS A 42 9.01 -0.37 -18.02
N GLY A 43 8.07 -1.19 -18.48
CA GLY A 43 7.86 -2.57 -18.04
C GLY A 43 6.41 -3.00 -18.20
N VAL A 44 6.07 -4.10 -17.53
CA VAL A 44 4.73 -4.71 -17.58
C VAL A 44 3.91 -4.20 -16.39
N TRP A 45 2.89 -3.42 -16.68
CA TRP A 45 1.99 -2.87 -15.67
C TRP A 45 0.81 -3.79 -15.43
N CYS A 46 0.60 -4.19 -14.18
CA CYS A 46 -0.47 -5.11 -13.79
C CYS A 46 -1.27 -4.59 -12.60
N ASN A 47 -2.51 -5.04 -12.51
CA ASN A 47 -3.32 -4.85 -11.31
C ASN A 47 -2.63 -5.50 -10.08
N PRO A 48 -2.90 -5.06 -8.85
CA PRO A 48 -2.27 -5.61 -7.66
C PRO A 48 -2.98 -6.84 -7.07
N LEU A 49 -3.72 -7.62 -7.89
CA LEU A 49 -4.38 -8.83 -7.42
C LEU A 49 -3.41 -10.02 -7.42
N ARG A 50 -3.21 -10.61 -6.25
CA ARG A 50 -2.29 -11.73 -6.05
C ARG A 50 -2.61 -12.91 -6.95
N CYS A 51 -3.88 -13.30 -7.05
CA CYS A 51 -4.32 -14.42 -7.88
C CYS A 51 -3.98 -14.25 -9.36
N ASP A 52 -4.11 -13.03 -9.93
CA ASP A 52 -3.79 -12.78 -11.32
C ASP A 52 -2.28 -12.85 -11.58
N ILE A 53 -1.48 -12.37 -10.61
CA ILE A 53 -0.02 -12.42 -10.68
C ILE A 53 0.46 -13.88 -10.56
N GLU A 54 -0.07 -14.66 -9.61
CA GLU A 54 0.27 -16.09 -9.43
C GLU A 54 -0.09 -16.91 -10.69
N LYS A 55 -1.26 -16.64 -11.28
CA LYS A 55 -1.68 -17.26 -12.54
C LYS A 55 -0.72 -16.91 -13.68
N ALA A 56 -0.37 -15.64 -13.82
CA ALA A 56 0.55 -15.17 -14.86
C ALA A 56 1.96 -15.77 -14.71
N ILE A 57 2.43 -15.98 -13.48
CA ILE A 57 3.69 -16.67 -13.17
C ILE A 57 3.61 -18.13 -13.62
N LYS A 58 2.55 -18.85 -13.23
CA LYS A 58 2.34 -20.27 -13.57
C LYS A 58 2.26 -20.49 -15.07
N GLU A 59 1.59 -19.59 -15.81
CA GLU A 59 1.41 -19.65 -17.24
C GLU A 59 2.58 -19.02 -18.03
N LYS A 60 3.64 -18.57 -17.35
CA LYS A 60 4.82 -17.90 -17.96
C LYS A 60 4.47 -16.70 -18.83
N VAL A 61 3.44 -15.94 -18.45
CA VAL A 61 2.97 -14.76 -19.17
C VAL A 61 4.04 -13.67 -19.15
N PHE A 62 4.75 -13.48 -18.02
CA PHE A 62 5.83 -12.50 -17.90
C PHE A 62 7.02 -12.81 -18.82
N ASP A 63 7.34 -14.09 -19.06
CA ASP A 63 8.39 -14.50 -20.00
C ASP A 63 8.08 -14.02 -21.41
N LYS A 64 6.79 -14.13 -21.82
CA LYS A 64 6.31 -13.68 -23.12
C LYS A 64 6.31 -12.14 -23.23
N LEU A 65 5.76 -11.47 -22.21
CA LEU A 65 5.63 -10.00 -22.22
C LEU A 65 6.97 -9.28 -22.14
N LEU A 66 7.96 -9.84 -21.46
CA LEU A 66 9.31 -9.29 -21.32
C LEU A 66 10.31 -9.92 -22.32
N ASN A 67 9.85 -10.85 -23.16
CA ASN A 67 10.64 -11.54 -24.17
C ASN A 67 11.93 -12.16 -23.62
N LYS A 68 11.85 -12.75 -22.42
CA LYS A 68 12.98 -13.37 -21.71
C LYS A 68 12.50 -14.51 -20.81
N LYS A 69 13.31 -15.57 -20.67
CA LYS A 69 13.10 -16.62 -19.68
C LYS A 69 13.50 -16.08 -18.29
N LEU A 70 12.53 -15.95 -17.40
CA LEU A 70 12.70 -15.32 -16.09
C LEU A 70 12.85 -16.37 -14.98
N LYS A 71 13.70 -16.04 -14.02
CA LYS A 71 13.78 -16.76 -12.75
C LYS A 71 12.88 -16.06 -11.73
N ILE A 72 12.05 -16.84 -11.03
CA ILE A 72 11.13 -16.33 -10.02
C ILE A 72 11.42 -17.08 -8.72
N PRO A 73 11.93 -16.39 -7.68
CA PRO A 73 12.19 -17.03 -6.39
C PRO A 73 10.90 -17.50 -5.72
N SER A 74 10.95 -18.57 -4.94
CA SER A 74 9.78 -19.10 -4.21
C SER A 74 9.15 -18.09 -3.27
N PHE A 75 9.94 -17.18 -2.69
CA PHE A 75 9.50 -16.11 -1.79
C PHE A 75 9.08 -14.81 -2.52
N PHE A 76 8.90 -14.87 -3.86
CA PHE A 76 8.63 -13.66 -4.66
C PHE A 76 7.36 -12.93 -4.22
N MET A 77 6.27 -13.64 -3.97
CA MET A 77 5.01 -13.04 -3.54
C MET A 77 5.12 -12.42 -2.15
N GLU A 78 5.79 -13.10 -1.21
CA GLU A 78 6.09 -12.56 0.12
C GLU A 78 6.97 -11.31 0.05
N SER A 79 7.91 -11.27 -0.89
CA SER A 79 8.79 -10.11 -1.08
C SER A 79 8.01 -8.87 -1.54
N ILE A 80 7.00 -9.04 -2.40
CA ILE A 80 6.10 -7.93 -2.82
C ILE A 80 5.35 -7.36 -1.62
N GLU A 81 4.76 -8.23 -0.81
CA GLU A 81 4.02 -7.83 0.40
C GLU A 81 4.93 -7.11 1.39
N ASN A 82 6.10 -7.68 1.69
CA ASN A 82 7.07 -7.08 2.60
C ASN A 82 7.54 -5.71 2.11
N ASN A 83 7.81 -5.55 0.82
CA ASN A 83 8.22 -4.26 0.24
C ASN A 83 7.11 -3.20 0.39
N LEU A 84 5.84 -3.58 0.22
CA LEU A 84 4.71 -2.69 0.49
C LEU A 84 4.62 -2.30 1.96
N ARG A 85 4.75 -3.26 2.87
CA ARG A 85 4.73 -3.01 4.33
C ARG A 85 5.86 -2.07 4.75
N VAL A 86 7.08 -2.32 4.30
CA VAL A 86 8.23 -1.46 4.56
C VAL A 86 7.99 -0.05 4.04
N LYS A 87 7.46 0.10 2.82
CA LYS A 87 7.11 1.41 2.25
C LYS A 87 6.08 2.15 3.10
N ILE A 88 5.00 1.48 3.50
CA ILE A 88 3.94 2.07 4.32
C ILE A 88 4.51 2.59 5.64
N LEU A 89 5.27 1.77 6.36
CA LEU A 89 5.89 2.15 7.62
C LEU A 89 6.92 3.29 7.47
N SER A 90 7.66 3.30 6.36
CA SER A 90 8.58 4.40 6.02
C SER A 90 7.83 5.72 5.80
N LEU A 91 6.68 5.70 5.11
CA LEU A 91 5.83 6.88 4.91
C LEU A 91 5.26 7.40 6.24
N VAL A 92 4.90 6.50 7.17
CA VAL A 92 4.48 6.87 8.54
C VAL A 92 5.62 7.56 9.28
N GLY A 93 6.84 7.02 9.21
CA GLY A 93 8.02 7.63 9.82
C GLY A 93 8.35 9.03 9.24
N LEU A 94 8.26 9.17 7.90
CA LEU A 94 8.42 10.46 7.23
C LEU A 94 7.35 11.46 7.64
N SER A 95 6.10 11.01 7.78
CA SER A 95 4.99 11.87 8.21
C SER A 95 5.19 12.38 9.65
N LYS A 96 5.80 11.58 10.55
CA LYS A 96 6.20 12.05 11.88
C LYS A 96 7.24 13.16 11.78
N LYS A 97 8.31 12.94 11.00
CA LYS A 97 9.39 13.93 10.81
C LYS A 97 8.86 15.25 10.22
N ALA A 98 7.86 15.17 9.34
CA ALA A 98 7.22 16.33 8.72
C ALA A 98 6.16 17.01 9.62
N GLY A 99 5.92 16.55 10.86
CA GLY A 99 4.89 17.11 11.74
C GLY A 99 3.44 16.81 11.32
N LEU A 100 3.25 15.89 10.36
CA LEU A 100 1.95 15.55 9.76
C LEU A 100 1.27 14.36 10.46
N LEU A 101 1.85 13.83 11.55
CA LEU A 101 1.35 12.66 12.26
C LEU A 101 0.75 13.05 13.61
N LYS A 102 -0.46 12.57 13.88
CA LYS A 102 -1.09 12.62 15.20
C LYS A 102 -1.01 11.23 15.83
N ILE A 103 -0.54 11.15 17.08
CA ILE A 103 -0.34 9.89 17.81
C ILE A 103 -1.32 9.84 18.97
N GLY A 104 -2.04 8.71 19.08
CA GLY A 104 -2.99 8.44 20.16
C GLY A 104 -4.42 8.88 19.87
N TYR A 105 -5.34 8.37 20.69
CA TYR A 105 -6.80 8.49 20.46
C TYR A 105 -7.33 9.91 20.53
N ASP A 106 -6.92 10.69 21.52
CA ASP A 106 -7.46 12.03 21.71
C ASP A 106 -7.16 12.93 20.51
N LYS A 107 -5.92 12.85 20.01
CA LYS A 107 -5.50 13.61 18.82
C LYS A 107 -6.17 13.09 17.54
N LEU A 108 -6.42 11.78 17.45
CA LEU A 108 -7.21 11.18 16.38
C LEU A 108 -8.62 11.70 16.37
N ILE A 109 -9.32 11.69 17.51
CA ILE A 109 -10.71 12.16 17.62
C ILE A 109 -10.83 13.63 17.24
N ILE A 110 -9.95 14.49 17.75
CA ILE A 110 -9.91 15.92 17.42
C ILE A 110 -9.71 16.11 15.91
N GLY A 111 -8.74 15.40 15.34
CA GLY A 111 -8.44 15.52 13.91
C GLY A 111 -9.57 15.02 12.99
N LEU A 112 -10.31 14.00 13.40
CA LEU A 112 -11.48 13.50 12.67
C LEU A 112 -12.63 14.52 12.73
N LYS A 113 -12.90 15.13 13.89
CA LYS A 113 -13.90 16.19 14.03
C LYS A 113 -13.60 17.39 13.11
N ASN A 114 -12.34 17.77 13.03
CA ASN A 114 -11.86 18.88 12.19
C ASN A 114 -11.69 18.50 10.71
N LYS A 115 -12.03 17.26 10.31
CA LYS A 115 -11.87 16.74 8.93
C LYS A 115 -10.46 16.92 8.35
N SER A 116 -9.45 16.97 9.22
CA SER A 116 -8.04 17.19 8.84
C SER A 116 -7.28 15.89 8.55
N ILE A 117 -7.83 14.73 8.93
CA ILE A 117 -7.23 13.41 8.77
C ILE A 117 -7.65 12.80 7.45
N ASP A 118 -6.71 12.07 6.84
CA ASP A 118 -6.88 11.34 5.58
C ASP A 118 -6.72 9.82 5.80
N VAL A 119 -5.74 9.41 6.62
CA VAL A 119 -5.43 7.99 6.88
C VAL A 119 -5.26 7.75 8.37
N VAL A 120 -5.76 6.62 8.83
CA VAL A 120 -5.56 6.12 10.19
C VAL A 120 -5.01 4.70 10.16
N LEU A 121 -3.88 4.49 10.80
CA LEU A 121 -3.36 3.15 11.10
C LEU A 121 -3.66 2.81 12.55
N ILE A 122 -4.27 1.65 12.76
CA ILE A 122 -4.63 1.13 14.06
C ILE A 122 -3.95 -0.22 14.22
N ALA A 123 -3.32 -0.43 15.36
CA ALA A 123 -2.69 -1.70 15.65
C ALA A 123 -3.72 -2.84 15.61
N LYS A 124 -3.34 -3.98 15.02
CA LYS A 124 -4.22 -5.16 14.94
C LYS A 124 -4.65 -5.69 16.32
N GLU A 125 -3.87 -5.41 17.35
CA GLU A 125 -4.17 -5.76 18.75
C GLU A 125 -5.18 -4.82 19.41
N ASP A 126 -5.55 -3.71 18.75
CA ASP A 126 -6.52 -2.77 19.31
C ASP A 126 -7.95 -3.29 19.19
N THR A 127 -8.61 -3.43 20.33
CA THR A 127 -10.01 -3.89 20.42
C THR A 127 -11.00 -2.75 20.69
N LYS A 128 -10.52 -1.57 21.13
CA LYS A 128 -11.36 -0.48 21.63
C LYS A 128 -12.06 0.33 20.52
N LEU A 129 -11.45 0.41 19.32
CA LEU A 129 -11.94 1.28 18.26
C LEU A 129 -12.91 0.61 17.26
N LYS A 130 -13.21 -0.69 17.43
CA LYS A 130 -14.00 -1.44 16.43
C LYS A 130 -15.33 -0.76 16.06
N GLY A 131 -16.12 -0.33 17.03
CA GLY A 131 -17.42 0.33 16.79
C GLY A 131 -17.29 1.78 16.29
N PHE A 132 -16.26 2.49 16.74
CA PHE A 132 -16.00 3.87 16.31
C PHE A 132 -15.52 3.94 14.85
N ILE A 133 -14.70 2.97 14.41
CA ILE A 133 -14.19 2.89 13.04
C ILE A 133 -15.34 2.73 12.06
N LEU A 134 -16.21 1.72 12.26
CA LEU A 134 -17.31 1.39 11.36
C LEU A 134 -18.25 2.59 11.13
N LYS A 135 -18.46 3.39 12.17
CA LYS A 135 -19.27 4.62 12.06
C LYS A 135 -18.58 5.74 11.30
N LYS A 136 -17.25 5.87 11.42
CA LYS A 136 -16.49 6.99 10.84
C LYS A 136 -15.95 6.73 9.44
N GLU A 137 -15.76 5.49 9.03
CA GLU A 137 -15.43 5.13 7.64
C GLU A 137 -16.52 5.60 6.67
N SER A 138 -17.79 5.41 7.05
CA SER A 138 -18.93 5.84 6.22
C SER A 138 -19.13 7.35 6.16
N GLU A 139 -18.76 8.09 7.23
CA GLU A 139 -19.02 9.53 7.34
C GLU A 139 -17.92 10.43 6.72
N ASN A 140 -16.65 10.05 6.77
CA ASN A 140 -15.53 10.98 6.58
C ASN A 140 -14.59 10.71 5.40
N LYS A 141 -14.79 9.68 4.59
CA LYS A 141 -13.84 9.26 3.53
C LYS A 141 -12.40 9.06 4.04
N VAL A 142 -12.24 8.70 5.31
CA VAL A 142 -10.94 8.42 5.93
C VAL A 142 -10.64 6.95 5.78
N LEU A 143 -9.45 6.62 5.28
CA LEU A 143 -9.01 5.23 5.20
C LEU A 143 -8.52 4.74 6.56
N PHE A 144 -9.07 3.62 7.03
CA PHE A 144 -8.62 2.91 8.22
C PHE A 144 -7.91 1.61 7.81
N ASN A 145 -6.77 1.32 8.43
CA ASN A 145 -6.02 0.09 8.20
C ASN A 145 -5.59 -0.56 9.52
N LYS A 146 -5.66 -1.89 9.59
CA LYS A 146 -5.35 -2.71 10.79
C LYS A 146 -4.32 -3.82 10.53
N ASP A 147 -3.50 -3.72 9.50
CA ASP A 147 -2.58 -4.79 9.12
C ASP A 147 -1.28 -4.79 9.93
N PHE A 148 -1.03 -3.75 10.72
CA PHE A 148 0.22 -3.57 11.44
C PHE A 148 0.05 -3.79 12.94
N SER A 149 1.06 -4.38 13.58
CA SER A 149 1.13 -4.52 15.04
C SER A 149 1.51 -3.18 15.71
N LYS A 150 1.19 -3.07 17.00
CA LYS A 150 1.61 -1.91 17.81
C LYS A 150 3.12 -1.69 17.84
N ALA A 151 3.90 -2.78 17.75
CA ALA A 151 5.36 -2.73 17.69
C ALA A 151 5.87 -2.23 16.33
N GLU A 152 5.28 -2.67 15.20
CA GLU A 152 5.64 -2.19 13.85
C GLU A 152 5.36 -0.69 13.72
N ILE A 153 4.16 -0.24 14.14
CA ILE A 153 3.81 1.19 14.11
C ILE A 153 4.74 1.99 15.03
N GLY A 154 4.98 1.50 16.24
CA GLY A 154 5.88 2.14 17.19
C GLY A 154 7.28 2.29 16.61
N LYS A 155 7.90 1.19 16.14
CA LYS A 155 9.25 1.19 15.54
C LYS A 155 9.38 2.19 14.38
N ALA A 156 8.37 2.29 13.52
CA ALA A 156 8.37 3.21 12.38
C ALA A 156 8.50 4.68 12.79
N ILE A 157 8.07 5.03 14.00
CA ILE A 157 8.06 6.40 14.50
C ILE A 157 8.95 6.61 15.73
N GLY A 158 9.81 5.63 16.07
CA GLY A 158 10.77 5.73 17.17
C GLY A 158 10.14 5.60 18.55
N TYR A 159 9.11 4.79 18.70
CA TYR A 159 8.50 4.37 19.96
C TYR A 159 8.50 2.85 20.09
N GLU A 160 8.43 2.33 21.31
CA GLU A 160 8.37 0.87 21.51
C GLU A 160 7.05 0.29 20.99
N LYS A 161 5.93 0.89 21.35
CA LYS A 161 4.57 0.43 21.02
C LYS A 161 3.65 1.61 20.80
N VAL A 162 2.84 1.58 19.74
CA VAL A 162 1.82 2.60 19.45
C VAL A 162 0.56 1.93 18.93
N LEU A 163 -0.59 2.24 19.53
CA LEU A 163 -1.87 1.63 19.20
C LEU A 163 -2.53 2.27 17.97
N CYS A 164 -2.38 3.59 17.81
CA CYS A 164 -2.93 4.26 16.64
C CYS A 164 -2.15 5.51 16.25
N VAL A 165 -2.11 5.78 14.96
CA VAL A 165 -1.60 7.00 14.36
C VAL A 165 -2.54 7.50 13.28
N ALA A 166 -2.63 8.81 13.14
CA ALA A 166 -3.45 9.45 12.12
C ALA A 166 -2.60 10.44 11.32
N LEU A 167 -2.70 10.38 9.99
CA LEU A 167 -2.01 11.28 9.09
C LEU A 167 -2.92 12.40 8.64
N LEU A 168 -2.40 13.62 8.71
CA LEU A 168 -3.05 14.79 8.16
C LEU A 168 -3.03 14.74 6.62
N LYS A 169 -4.03 15.37 6.00
CA LYS A 169 -4.14 15.51 4.53
C LYS A 169 -2.87 16.13 3.96
N SER A 170 -2.20 15.43 3.06
CA SER A 170 -0.92 15.82 2.49
C SER A 170 -0.53 14.93 1.29
N ASN A 171 0.53 15.26 0.58
CA ASN A 171 1.09 14.37 -0.44
C ASN A 171 1.59 13.03 0.17
N LEU A 172 2.08 13.04 1.42
CA LEU A 172 2.49 11.81 2.11
C LEU A 172 1.29 10.92 2.42
N SER A 173 0.15 11.48 2.86
CA SER A 173 -1.05 10.70 3.10
C SER A 173 -1.63 10.11 1.82
N GLN A 174 -1.57 10.84 0.69
CA GLN A 174 -1.97 10.32 -0.62
C GLN A 174 -1.08 9.14 -1.06
N SER A 175 0.24 9.24 -0.87
CA SER A 175 1.18 8.16 -1.17
C SER A 175 0.95 6.94 -0.27
N LEU A 176 0.61 7.18 0.99
CA LEU A 176 0.24 6.13 1.93
C LEU A 176 -1.06 5.44 1.52
N ASN A 177 -2.10 6.19 1.16
CA ASN A 177 -3.37 5.66 0.66
C ASN A 177 -3.17 4.72 -0.55
N GLN A 178 -2.33 5.13 -1.51
CA GLN A 178 -2.00 4.31 -2.68
C GLN A 178 -1.30 3.00 -2.29
N SER A 179 -0.36 3.07 -1.34
CA SER A 179 0.37 1.89 -0.88
C SER A 179 -0.53 0.92 -0.11
N LEU A 180 -1.42 1.45 0.73
CA LEU A 180 -2.43 0.67 1.45
C LEU A 180 -3.45 0.04 0.50
N TYR A 181 -3.90 0.78 -0.52
CA TYR A 181 -4.77 0.23 -1.56
C TYR A 181 -4.13 -1.00 -2.23
N LYS A 182 -2.84 -0.87 -2.64
CA LYS A 182 -2.11 -1.98 -3.26
C LYS A 182 -1.97 -3.17 -2.29
N LEU A 183 -1.64 -2.93 -1.02
CA LEU A 183 -1.53 -3.98 -0.01
C LEU A 183 -2.87 -4.70 0.20
N ASN A 184 -3.96 -3.96 0.40
CA ASN A 184 -5.28 -4.52 0.60
C ASN A 184 -5.73 -5.37 -0.61
N LYS A 185 -5.51 -4.87 -1.83
CA LYS A 185 -5.84 -5.63 -3.05
C LYS A 185 -4.98 -6.88 -3.20
N PHE A 186 -3.70 -6.80 -2.85
CA PHE A 186 -2.78 -7.94 -2.91
C PHE A 186 -3.11 -9.04 -1.89
N GLN A 187 -3.66 -8.69 -0.74
CA GLN A 187 -4.06 -9.64 0.30
C GLN A 187 -5.43 -10.30 0.08
N ILE A 188 -6.21 -9.87 -0.92
CA ILE A 188 -7.46 -10.54 -1.28
C ILE A 188 -7.13 -11.91 -1.86
N ILE A 189 -7.44 -12.94 -1.09
CA ILE A 189 -7.43 -14.35 -1.52
C ILE A 189 -8.85 -14.62 -2.06
N LYS A 190 -8.96 -14.87 -3.36
CA LYS A 190 -10.22 -15.35 -3.98
C LYS A 190 -10.25 -16.86 -3.97
#